data_89b4e7310e07bd2a04bf849d1e2442b1
#
_entry.id   89b4e7310e07bd2a04bf849d1e2442b1
#
_cell.length_a   1.000
_cell.length_b   1.000
_cell.length_c   1.000
_cell.angle_alpha   90.00
_cell.angle_beta   90.00
_cell.angle_gamma   90.00
#
_symmetry.space_group_name_H-M   'P 1'
#
loop_
_entity.id
_entity.type
_entity.pdbx_description
1 polymer ?
#
loop_
_entity_poly.entity_id
_entity_poly.type
_entity_poly.pdbx_seq_one_letter_code
_entity_poly.pdbx_strand_id
1 'polypeptide(L)'
;FMYRTHPQTLETLKLCKEYFKDTDVKILSSFGFDAPVDKSHRLRNLNLAGGAILDVGCYPLSMARLIAGTLNDQQYLDPISIEVKGSLDVTGVDNKSSANLVFSENISAYIETSINEELKNDLIIKSDKVEIIVPEPWHCGQFQDGNYSIELNFEGKKTIISNKDEVGLFTREINEASECILQGNYESSSMSHKDTLGNMLWLEKWYSENGVKYPQNIVEKSPIFSSQYEPVAKLVKSEIEGISKKGSRLVFGCDNQTSQLHASTMFDNFFNNGGNIFDTAYIYNLSLIHI
;
A
#
# COMPACT_ATOMS: atom_id res chain seq x y z
N PHE A 1 -3.25 3.75 -6.97
CA PHE A 1 -4.40 4.49 -6.37
C PHE A 1 -4.89 5.51 -7.39
N MET A 2 -6.11 5.34 -7.86
CA MET A 2 -6.74 6.11 -8.92
C MET A 2 -6.77 7.64 -8.66
N TYR A 3 -6.86 8.07 -7.41
CA TYR A 3 -6.84 9.50 -7.07
C TYR A 3 -5.48 10.17 -7.34
N ARG A 4 -4.37 9.41 -7.36
CA ARG A 4 -3.02 9.96 -7.55
C ARG A 4 -2.84 10.75 -8.83
N THR A 5 -3.53 10.37 -9.90
CA THR A 5 -3.47 11.01 -11.22
C THR A 5 -4.61 12.01 -11.45
N HIS A 6 -5.53 12.13 -10.48
CA HIS A 6 -6.71 12.97 -10.65
C HIS A 6 -6.40 14.46 -10.44
N PRO A 7 -6.97 15.38 -11.23
CA PRO A 7 -6.75 16.83 -11.13
C PRO A 7 -7.03 17.41 -9.74
N GLN A 8 -8.03 16.89 -9.00
CA GLN A 8 -8.31 17.31 -7.63
C GLN A 8 -7.08 17.11 -6.73
N THR A 9 -6.47 15.94 -6.78
CA THR A 9 -5.25 15.65 -5.99
C THR A 9 -4.09 16.53 -6.44
N LEU A 10 -3.85 16.65 -7.75
CA LEU A 10 -2.75 17.45 -8.27
C LEU A 10 -2.89 18.93 -7.88
N GLU A 11 -4.09 19.49 -7.94
CA GLU A 11 -4.35 20.88 -7.49
C GLU A 11 -4.20 21.00 -5.96
N THR A 12 -4.66 20.00 -5.17
CA THR A 12 -4.43 19.98 -3.73
C THR A 12 -2.94 20.03 -3.39
N LEU A 13 -2.10 19.24 -4.07
CA LEU A 13 -0.64 19.24 -3.84
C LEU A 13 0.00 20.57 -4.21
N LYS A 14 -0.49 21.23 -5.28
CA LYS A 14 -0.03 22.57 -5.67
C LYS A 14 -0.38 23.61 -4.60
N LEU A 15 -1.62 23.60 -4.10
CA LEU A 15 -2.04 24.46 -2.98
C LEU A 15 -1.21 24.18 -1.72
N CYS A 16 -0.87 22.92 -1.43
CA CYS A 16 0.00 22.59 -0.32
C CYS A 16 1.37 23.28 -0.44
N LYS A 17 2.01 23.22 -1.60
CA LYS A 17 3.29 23.89 -1.85
C LYS A 17 3.21 25.42 -1.74
N GLU A 18 2.08 26.00 -2.14
CA GLU A 18 1.87 27.43 -2.14
C GLU A 18 1.64 28.00 -0.72
N TYR A 19 0.84 27.29 0.10
CA TYR A 19 0.30 27.86 1.34
C TYR A 19 0.93 27.32 2.62
N PHE A 20 1.62 26.17 2.60
CA PHE A 20 2.16 25.54 3.83
C PHE A 20 3.70 25.60 3.92
N LYS A 21 4.32 26.56 3.30
CA LYS A 21 5.77 26.74 3.40
C LYS A 21 6.17 27.17 4.81
N ASP A 22 7.13 26.43 5.41
CA ASP A 22 7.74 26.71 6.71
C ASP A 22 6.71 26.86 7.87
N THR A 23 5.64 26.03 7.85
CA THR A 23 4.59 26.02 8.90
C THR A 23 4.40 24.63 9.47
N ASP A 24 3.86 24.57 10.69
CA ASP A 24 3.38 23.31 11.25
C ASP A 24 2.13 22.85 10.52
N VAL A 25 2.16 21.62 10.02
CA VAL A 25 1.07 21.06 9.20
C VAL A 25 0.49 19.82 9.86
N LYS A 26 -0.83 19.83 9.97
CA LYS A 26 -1.61 18.67 10.40
C LYS A 26 -2.49 18.18 9.26
N ILE A 27 -2.33 16.91 8.90
CA ILE A 27 -3.13 16.21 7.90
C ILE A 27 -4.17 15.35 8.63
N LEU A 28 -5.44 15.51 8.30
CA LEU A 28 -6.54 14.72 8.86
C LEU A 28 -7.26 14.06 7.70
N SER A 29 -7.45 12.75 7.74
CA SER A 29 -8.22 12.09 6.70
C SER A 29 -8.89 10.81 7.20
N SER A 30 -10.01 10.49 6.58
CA SER A 30 -10.78 9.31 6.92
C SER A 30 -11.30 8.60 5.68
N PHE A 31 -11.41 7.27 5.76
CA PHE A 31 -12.15 6.48 4.80
C PHE A 31 -12.85 5.34 5.52
N GLY A 32 -14.17 5.33 5.48
CA GLY A 32 -14.97 4.29 6.09
C GLY A 32 -16.35 4.19 5.49
N PHE A 33 -16.91 3.00 5.61
CA PHE A 33 -18.26 2.68 5.16
C PHE A 33 -18.82 1.53 6.00
N ASP A 34 -20.14 1.33 5.94
CA ASP A 34 -20.81 0.22 6.61
C ASP A 34 -20.82 -1.00 5.70
N ALA A 35 -19.92 -1.97 6.00
CA ALA A 35 -19.79 -3.20 5.24
C ALA A 35 -20.73 -4.29 5.76
N PRO A 36 -21.13 -5.27 4.92
CA PRO A 36 -21.90 -6.42 5.36
C PRO A 36 -21.29 -7.14 6.56
N VAL A 37 -22.12 -7.56 7.50
CA VAL A 37 -21.69 -8.25 8.73
C VAL A 37 -21.45 -9.76 8.54
N ASP A 38 -21.67 -10.28 7.34
CA ASP A 38 -21.44 -11.69 7.02
C ASP A 38 -19.95 -12.04 7.19
N LYS A 39 -19.66 -12.99 8.07
CA LYS A 39 -18.29 -13.46 8.37
C LYS A 39 -17.60 -14.12 7.17
N SER A 40 -18.33 -14.59 6.19
CA SER A 40 -17.80 -15.16 4.94
C SER A 40 -17.42 -14.07 3.93
N HIS A 41 -17.92 -12.86 4.11
CA HIS A 41 -17.57 -11.73 3.23
C HIS A 41 -16.07 -11.43 3.32
N ARG A 42 -15.43 -11.11 2.18
CA ARG A 42 -13.98 -10.88 2.12
C ARG A 42 -13.45 -9.93 3.18
N LEU A 43 -14.20 -8.87 3.50
CA LEU A 43 -13.80 -7.85 4.48
C LEU A 43 -13.81 -8.35 5.93
N ARG A 44 -14.56 -9.41 6.23
CA ARG A 44 -14.68 -10.02 7.56
C ARG A 44 -13.87 -11.31 7.68
N ASN A 45 -13.17 -11.72 6.64
CA ASN A 45 -12.45 -12.99 6.61
C ASN A 45 -10.95 -12.77 6.78
N LEU A 46 -10.42 -13.19 7.93
CA LEU A 46 -9.00 -13.07 8.27
C LEU A 46 -8.10 -13.86 7.28
N ASN A 47 -8.57 -15.00 6.76
CA ASN A 47 -7.82 -15.80 5.78
C ASN A 47 -7.74 -15.13 4.39
N LEU A 48 -8.58 -14.15 4.12
CA LEU A 48 -8.57 -13.36 2.89
C LEU A 48 -7.93 -11.97 3.10
N ALA A 49 -7.24 -11.78 4.23
CA ALA A 49 -6.66 -10.49 4.61
C ALA A 49 -7.72 -9.37 4.64
N GLY A 50 -8.90 -9.66 5.22
CA GLY A 50 -9.95 -8.68 5.43
C GLY A 50 -9.55 -7.63 6.49
N GLY A 51 -10.40 -6.64 6.68
CA GLY A 51 -10.20 -5.56 7.63
C GLY A 51 -10.22 -4.18 6.97
N ALA A 52 -10.46 -3.15 7.78
CA ALA A 52 -10.57 -1.76 7.32
C ALA A 52 -9.21 -1.19 6.89
N ILE A 53 -8.13 -1.53 7.59
CA ILE A 53 -6.80 -0.97 7.33
C ILE A 53 -6.33 -1.35 5.92
N LEU A 54 -6.44 -2.63 5.53
CA LEU A 54 -5.99 -3.08 4.21
C LEU A 54 -6.95 -2.69 3.09
N ASP A 55 -8.27 -2.67 3.34
CA ASP A 55 -9.27 -2.36 2.32
C ASP A 55 -9.31 -0.86 1.98
N VAL A 56 -9.47 -0.02 2.98
CA VAL A 56 -9.64 1.44 2.78
C VAL A 56 -8.66 2.31 3.57
N GLY A 57 -8.02 1.82 4.64
CA GLY A 57 -6.99 2.55 5.38
C GLY A 57 -5.73 2.83 4.55
N CYS A 58 -5.49 2.04 3.51
CA CYS A 58 -4.40 2.26 2.58
C CYS A 58 -4.51 3.61 1.83
N TYR A 59 -5.70 4.14 1.64
CA TYR A 59 -5.94 5.43 0.98
C TYR A 59 -5.47 6.63 1.82
N PRO A 60 -5.97 6.83 3.07
CA PRO A 60 -5.52 7.93 3.92
C PRO A 60 -4.03 7.85 4.27
N LEU A 61 -3.48 6.65 4.46
CA LEU A 61 -2.04 6.47 4.67
C LEU A 61 -1.23 6.92 3.45
N SER A 62 -1.58 6.46 2.26
CA SER A 62 -0.92 6.83 1.01
C SER A 62 -1.02 8.33 0.72
N MET A 63 -2.17 8.95 1.01
CA MET A 63 -2.37 10.39 0.84
C MET A 63 -1.54 11.20 1.83
N ALA A 64 -1.48 10.80 3.09
CA ALA A 64 -0.66 11.47 4.10
C ALA A 64 0.84 11.44 3.72
N ARG A 65 1.34 10.29 3.24
CA ARG A 65 2.71 10.14 2.75
C ARG A 65 2.99 11.01 1.51
N LEU A 66 2.03 11.10 0.59
CA LEU A 66 2.12 11.95 -0.60
C LEU A 66 2.21 13.43 -0.25
N ILE A 67 1.34 13.91 0.64
CA ILE A 67 1.32 15.31 1.08
C ILE A 67 2.60 15.64 1.86
N ALA A 68 3.00 14.79 2.80
CA ALA A 68 4.24 14.99 3.56
C ALA A 68 5.47 15.04 2.65
N GLY A 69 5.52 14.19 1.62
CA GLY A 69 6.56 14.24 0.59
C GLY A 69 6.53 15.55 -0.19
N THR A 70 5.34 15.95 -0.65
CA THR A 70 5.13 17.20 -1.40
C THR A 70 5.63 18.44 -0.64
N LEU A 71 5.39 18.49 0.68
CA LEU A 71 5.84 19.56 1.56
C LEU A 71 7.37 19.57 1.79
N ASN A 72 8.05 18.46 1.47
CA ASN A 72 9.50 18.29 1.56
C ASN A 72 10.18 18.18 0.18
N ASP A 73 9.50 18.59 -0.90
CA ASP A 73 9.98 18.49 -2.28
C ASP A 73 10.41 17.07 -2.70
N GLN A 74 9.71 16.06 -2.13
CA GLN A 74 9.86 14.65 -2.43
C GLN A 74 8.57 14.08 -3.03
N GLN A 75 8.66 12.95 -3.70
CA GLN A 75 7.49 12.25 -4.24
C GLN A 75 6.60 11.72 -3.10
N TYR A 76 7.18 11.22 -2.04
CA TYR A 76 6.54 10.78 -0.81
C TYR A 76 7.50 10.91 0.36
N LEU A 77 6.98 10.86 1.56
CA LEU A 77 7.77 10.77 2.79
C LEU A 77 7.20 9.67 3.67
N ASP A 78 8.07 8.82 4.22
CA ASP A 78 7.66 7.81 5.19
C ASP A 78 7.53 8.44 6.59
N PRO A 79 6.54 8.03 7.39
CA PRO A 79 6.48 8.44 8.79
C PRO A 79 7.71 7.95 9.57
N ILE A 80 8.09 8.65 10.62
CA ILE A 80 9.11 8.22 11.58
C ILE A 80 8.50 7.46 12.77
N SER A 81 7.21 7.66 13.04
CA SER A 81 6.48 6.94 14.08
C SER A 81 4.99 6.81 13.75
N ILE A 82 4.36 5.82 14.37
CA ILE A 82 2.92 5.57 14.31
C ILE A 82 2.42 5.24 15.73
N GLU A 83 1.27 5.79 16.12
CA GLU A 83 0.52 5.39 17.31
C GLU A 83 -0.87 4.94 16.86
N VAL A 84 -1.28 3.74 17.23
CA VAL A 84 -2.49 3.09 16.73
C VAL A 84 -3.54 2.96 17.83
N LYS A 85 -4.79 3.21 17.47
CA LYS A 85 -5.97 2.89 18.27
C LYS A 85 -7.02 2.25 17.39
N GLY A 86 -7.57 1.12 17.81
CA GLY A 86 -8.61 0.46 17.04
C GLY A 86 -9.24 -0.73 17.75
N SER A 87 -10.12 -1.40 17.05
CA SER A 87 -10.85 -2.56 17.54
C SER A 87 -10.84 -3.68 16.51
N LEU A 88 -10.86 -4.91 17.01
CA LEU A 88 -10.97 -6.12 16.19
C LEU A 88 -12.42 -6.60 16.17
N ASP A 89 -12.82 -7.15 15.05
CA ASP A 89 -14.02 -7.95 14.89
C ASP A 89 -13.86 -9.31 15.59
N VAL A 90 -14.96 -10.01 15.83
CA VAL A 90 -14.97 -11.40 16.35
C VAL A 90 -14.25 -12.38 15.42
N THR A 91 -14.03 -12.02 14.16
CA THR A 91 -13.27 -12.79 13.18
C THR A 91 -11.76 -12.55 13.26
N GLY A 92 -11.32 -11.57 14.05
CA GLY A 92 -9.91 -11.18 14.21
C GLY A 92 -9.40 -10.14 13.23
N VAL A 93 -10.21 -9.66 12.28
CA VAL A 93 -9.86 -8.52 11.44
C VAL A 93 -10.12 -7.19 12.16
N ASP A 94 -9.43 -6.13 11.79
CA ASP A 94 -9.75 -4.79 12.25
C ASP A 94 -11.04 -4.30 11.61
N ASN A 95 -11.97 -3.80 12.42
CA ASN A 95 -13.23 -3.25 11.95
C ASN A 95 -13.27 -1.72 11.96
N LYS A 96 -12.49 -1.12 12.85
CA LYS A 96 -12.23 0.32 12.92
C LYS A 96 -10.86 0.57 13.51
N SER A 97 -10.11 1.47 12.92
CA SER A 97 -8.78 1.86 13.42
C SER A 97 -8.45 3.30 13.08
N SER A 98 -7.61 3.91 13.91
CA SER A 98 -7.01 5.22 13.66
C SER A 98 -5.52 5.18 13.96
N ALA A 99 -4.76 6.06 13.31
CA ALA A 99 -3.33 6.19 13.55
C ALA A 99 -2.91 7.66 13.59
N ASN A 100 -2.06 8.00 14.56
CA ASN A 100 -1.28 9.23 14.56
C ASN A 100 0.08 8.94 13.94
N LEU A 101 0.43 9.66 12.91
CA LEU A 101 1.68 9.55 12.17
C LEU A 101 2.49 10.82 12.38
N VAL A 102 3.80 10.68 12.62
CA VAL A 102 4.75 11.79 12.66
C VAL A 102 5.70 11.63 11.48
N PHE A 103 5.82 12.64 10.63
CA PHE A 103 6.71 12.64 9.47
C PHE A 103 7.98 13.47 9.71
N SER A 104 7.84 14.56 10.44
CA SER A 104 8.92 15.45 10.85
C SER A 104 8.50 16.23 12.11
N GLU A 105 9.34 17.12 12.59
CA GLU A 105 8.99 17.99 13.73
C GLU A 105 7.75 18.86 13.48
N ASN A 106 7.50 19.23 12.22
CA ASN A 106 6.43 20.12 11.81
C ASN A 106 5.34 19.46 10.93
N ILE A 107 5.41 18.16 10.63
CA ILE A 107 4.40 17.48 9.82
C ILE A 107 3.89 16.23 10.55
N SER A 108 2.59 16.21 10.81
CA SER A 108 1.90 15.09 11.43
C SER A 108 0.59 14.77 10.71
N ALA A 109 0.11 13.53 10.85
CA ALA A 109 -1.21 13.15 10.34
C ALA A 109 -2.00 12.35 11.38
N TYR A 110 -3.31 12.54 11.37
CA TYR A 110 -4.28 11.64 11.98
C TYR A 110 -5.13 11.03 10.86
N ILE A 111 -5.10 9.72 10.79
CA ILE A 111 -5.85 8.96 9.78
C ILE A 111 -6.80 7.99 10.47
N GLU A 112 -7.98 7.78 9.89
CA GLU A 112 -9.01 6.91 10.43
C GLU A 112 -9.64 6.05 9.32
N THR A 113 -9.96 4.80 9.68
CA THR A 113 -10.60 3.86 8.76
C THR A 113 -11.63 3.00 9.47
N SER A 114 -12.71 2.63 8.77
CA SER A 114 -13.78 1.77 9.28
C SER A 114 -14.46 0.96 8.18
N ILE A 115 -14.85 -0.29 8.52
CA ILE A 115 -15.80 -1.10 7.76
C ILE A 115 -17.07 -1.37 8.56
N ASN A 116 -17.29 -0.64 9.65
CA ASN A 116 -18.45 -0.77 10.56
C ASN A 116 -19.36 0.44 10.54
N GLU A 117 -18.90 1.55 10.00
CA GLU A 117 -19.65 2.81 9.97
C GLU A 117 -19.12 3.70 8.86
N GLU A 118 -20.00 4.52 8.33
CA GLU A 118 -19.64 5.59 7.43
C GLU A 118 -18.84 6.65 8.18
N LEU A 119 -17.68 7.04 7.66
CA LEU A 119 -16.90 8.17 8.15
C LEU A 119 -17.14 9.40 7.25
N LYS A 120 -16.55 10.54 7.58
CA LYS A 120 -16.68 11.74 6.75
C LYS A 120 -16.11 11.57 5.34
N ASN A 121 -15.14 10.67 5.18
CA ASN A 121 -14.50 10.38 3.90
C ASN A 121 -13.90 11.64 3.26
N ASP A 122 -13.28 12.50 4.07
CA ASP A 122 -12.65 13.76 3.68
C ASP A 122 -11.14 13.77 3.94
N LEU A 123 -10.50 14.80 3.38
CA LEU A 123 -9.11 15.15 3.67
C LEU A 123 -9.06 16.62 4.08
N ILE A 124 -8.44 16.90 5.23
CA ILE A 124 -8.20 18.24 5.74
C ILE A 124 -6.71 18.41 5.97
N ILE A 125 -6.13 19.46 5.42
CA ILE A 125 -4.74 19.83 5.62
C ILE A 125 -4.74 21.22 6.23
N LYS A 126 -4.14 21.39 7.40
CA LYS A 126 -4.23 22.66 8.12
C LYS A 126 -2.98 23.06 8.87
N SER A 127 -2.83 24.36 9.03
CA SER A 127 -1.92 25.07 9.92
C SER A 127 -2.70 26.16 10.68
N ASP A 128 -2.01 27.04 11.40
CA ASP A 128 -2.64 28.14 12.14
C ASP A 128 -3.40 29.11 11.23
N LYS A 129 -2.96 29.31 9.99
CA LYS A 129 -3.51 30.32 9.06
C LYS A 129 -4.21 29.76 7.85
N VAL A 130 -3.99 28.49 7.55
CA VAL A 130 -4.45 27.85 6.31
C VAL A 130 -5.19 26.56 6.64
N GLU A 131 -6.30 26.33 5.96
CA GLU A 131 -6.99 25.07 5.95
C GLU A 131 -7.44 24.75 4.53
N ILE A 132 -7.05 23.58 4.03
CA ILE A 132 -7.53 23.01 2.78
C ILE A 132 -8.44 21.84 3.13
N ILE A 133 -9.67 21.83 2.60
CA ILE A 133 -10.62 20.74 2.75
C ILE A 133 -10.90 20.16 1.37
N VAL A 134 -10.69 18.86 1.23
CA VAL A 134 -11.00 18.12 0.01
C VAL A 134 -12.13 17.14 0.32
N PRO A 135 -13.37 17.44 -0.09
CA PRO A 135 -14.47 16.51 0.00
C PRO A 135 -14.23 15.34 -0.95
N GLU A 136 -14.56 14.13 -0.51
CA GLU A 136 -14.45 12.90 -1.32
C GLU A 136 -13.12 12.73 -2.08
N PRO A 137 -11.96 12.78 -1.38
CA PRO A 137 -10.64 12.71 -2.02
C PRO A 137 -10.37 11.35 -2.68
N TRP A 138 -11.14 10.32 -2.31
CA TRP A 138 -10.94 8.94 -2.79
C TRP A 138 -11.62 8.68 -4.13
N HIS A 139 -12.82 9.21 -4.31
CA HIS A 139 -13.63 9.04 -5.52
C HIS A 139 -13.57 10.25 -6.46
N CYS A 140 -13.03 11.38 -5.99
CA CYS A 140 -12.72 12.57 -6.81
C CYS A 140 -13.88 13.02 -7.72
N GLY A 141 -15.11 13.03 -7.19
CA GLY A 141 -16.30 13.43 -7.95
C GLY A 141 -16.89 12.35 -8.88
N GLN A 142 -16.40 11.11 -8.84
CA GLN A 142 -16.91 10.01 -9.68
C GLN A 142 -18.44 9.84 -9.59
N PHE A 143 -18.99 10.04 -8.39
CA PHE A 143 -20.45 9.91 -8.14
C PHE A 143 -21.21 11.24 -8.33
N GLN A 144 -20.55 12.31 -8.75
CA GLN A 144 -21.07 13.64 -9.02
C GLN A 144 -20.86 14.06 -10.48
N ASP A 145 -20.98 13.13 -11.41
CA ASP A 145 -20.76 13.36 -12.85
C ASP A 145 -19.40 14.00 -13.17
N GLY A 146 -18.37 13.67 -12.39
CA GLY A 146 -17.02 14.20 -12.51
C GLY A 146 -16.80 15.56 -11.83
N ASN A 147 -17.83 16.15 -11.20
CA ASN A 147 -17.67 17.42 -10.50
C ASN A 147 -16.92 17.21 -9.18
N TYR A 148 -15.89 18.01 -8.94
CA TYR A 148 -15.12 18.02 -7.71
C TYR A 148 -14.84 19.43 -7.21
N SER A 149 -14.54 19.56 -5.93
CA SER A 149 -14.18 20.83 -5.34
C SER A 149 -13.06 20.70 -4.33
N ILE A 150 -12.38 21.81 -4.07
CA ILE A 150 -11.42 22.00 -2.98
C ILE A 150 -11.82 23.30 -2.27
N GLU A 151 -11.92 23.29 -0.95
CA GLU A 151 -12.13 24.47 -0.16
C GLU A 151 -10.78 24.94 0.42
N LEU A 152 -10.45 26.21 0.19
CA LEU A 152 -9.28 26.87 0.75
C LEU A 152 -9.74 27.97 1.69
N ASN A 153 -9.38 27.87 2.97
CA ASN A 153 -9.52 28.91 3.96
C ASN A 153 -8.13 29.47 4.27
N PHE A 154 -7.88 30.70 3.88
CA PHE A 154 -6.64 31.39 4.15
C PHE A 154 -6.90 32.71 4.87
N GLU A 155 -6.35 32.87 6.08
CA GLU A 155 -6.52 34.04 6.94
C GLU A 155 -8.01 34.45 7.13
N GLY A 156 -8.89 33.47 7.27
CA GLY A 156 -10.33 33.68 7.46
C GLY A 156 -11.12 33.94 6.16
N LYS A 157 -10.46 33.97 5.00
CA LYS A 157 -11.12 34.07 3.71
C LYS A 157 -11.32 32.69 3.09
N LYS A 158 -12.59 32.33 2.86
CA LYS A 158 -12.95 31.07 2.19
C LYS A 158 -12.98 31.26 0.66
N THR A 159 -12.33 30.36 -0.05
CA THR A 159 -12.39 30.24 -1.52
C THR A 159 -12.76 28.79 -1.85
N ILE A 160 -13.68 28.58 -2.79
CA ILE A 160 -14.04 27.26 -3.30
C ILE A 160 -13.53 27.18 -4.75
N ILE A 161 -12.68 26.20 -5.00
CA ILE A 161 -12.18 25.84 -6.31
C ILE A 161 -13.04 24.66 -6.77
N SER A 162 -13.88 24.88 -7.78
CA SER A 162 -14.74 23.85 -8.35
C SER A 162 -14.37 23.59 -9.79
N ASN A 163 -14.34 22.32 -10.17
CA ASN A 163 -13.98 21.91 -11.53
C ASN A 163 -14.67 20.58 -11.88
N LYS A 164 -14.53 20.17 -13.15
CA LYS A 164 -15.08 18.92 -13.65
C LYS A 164 -14.02 18.10 -14.35
N ASP A 165 -13.94 16.82 -14.01
CA ASP A 165 -13.17 15.84 -14.74
C ASP A 165 -14.06 15.09 -15.73
N GLU A 166 -13.80 15.25 -17.03
CA GLU A 166 -14.53 14.59 -18.11
C GLU A 166 -13.86 13.30 -18.56
N VAL A 167 -12.64 13.02 -18.11
CA VAL A 167 -11.86 11.84 -18.51
C VAL A 167 -12.27 10.60 -17.72
N GLY A 168 -12.59 10.79 -16.45
CA GLY A 168 -12.94 9.72 -15.51
C GLY A 168 -11.73 9.14 -14.77
N LEU A 169 -11.98 8.84 -13.51
CA LEU A 169 -10.99 8.47 -12.51
C LEU A 169 -10.10 7.29 -12.91
N PHE A 170 -10.70 6.18 -13.30
CA PHE A 170 -9.96 4.97 -13.70
C PHE A 170 -9.31 5.08 -15.09
N THR A 171 -9.88 5.90 -15.99
CA THR A 171 -9.30 6.14 -17.32
C THR A 171 -7.94 6.82 -17.19
N ARG A 172 -7.78 7.74 -16.23
CA ARG A 172 -6.49 8.41 -15.97
C ARG A 172 -5.43 7.43 -15.49
N GLU A 173 -5.79 6.52 -14.60
CA GLU A 173 -4.89 5.46 -14.10
C GLU A 173 -4.45 4.53 -15.24
N ILE A 174 -5.39 4.12 -16.10
CA ILE A 174 -5.12 3.29 -17.28
C ILE A 174 -4.20 4.03 -18.27
N ASN A 175 -4.45 5.31 -18.52
CA ASN A 175 -3.64 6.12 -19.43
C ASN A 175 -2.20 6.25 -18.89
N GLU A 176 -2.02 6.56 -17.60
CA GLU A 176 -0.71 6.62 -16.95
C GLU A 176 0.07 5.31 -17.12
N ALA A 177 -0.57 4.18 -16.84
CA ALA A 177 0.05 2.87 -17.01
C ALA A 177 0.40 2.58 -18.48
N SER A 178 -0.49 2.93 -19.41
CA SER A 178 -0.28 2.75 -20.85
C SER A 178 0.87 3.60 -21.37
N GLU A 179 0.97 4.85 -20.94
CA GLU A 179 2.07 5.75 -21.31
C GLU A 179 3.40 5.24 -20.77
N CYS A 180 3.46 4.75 -19.52
CA CYS A 180 4.65 4.13 -18.96
C CYS A 180 5.13 2.95 -19.82
N ILE A 181 4.20 2.05 -20.21
CA ILE A 181 4.53 0.91 -21.06
C ILE A 181 5.05 1.35 -22.43
N LEU A 182 4.39 2.30 -23.08
CA LEU A 182 4.78 2.82 -24.40
C LEU A 182 6.17 3.49 -24.38
N GLN A 183 6.52 4.11 -23.26
CA GLN A 183 7.83 4.74 -23.05
C GLN A 183 8.92 3.77 -22.59
N GLY A 184 8.58 2.50 -22.33
CA GLY A 184 9.49 1.49 -21.79
C GLY A 184 9.83 1.69 -20.31
N ASN A 185 9.01 2.46 -19.57
CA ASN A 185 9.15 2.64 -18.13
C ASN A 185 8.55 1.46 -17.38
N TYR A 186 9.21 1.02 -16.31
CA TYR A 186 8.76 -0.09 -15.46
C TYR A 186 7.91 0.37 -14.27
N GLU A 187 7.86 1.66 -14.00
CA GLU A 187 7.08 2.25 -12.92
C GLU A 187 6.53 3.63 -13.31
N SER A 188 5.45 4.02 -12.64
CA SER A 188 4.84 5.33 -12.81
C SER A 188 5.50 6.38 -11.89
N SER A 189 5.62 7.61 -12.39
CA SER A 189 6.04 8.75 -11.59
C SER A 189 4.99 9.16 -10.54
N SER A 190 3.73 8.79 -10.75
CA SER A 190 2.63 9.09 -9.81
C SER A 190 2.67 8.19 -8.56
N MET A 191 3.22 6.97 -8.69
CA MET A 191 3.46 6.05 -7.58
C MET A 191 4.54 5.03 -7.96
N SER A 192 5.76 5.25 -7.48
CA SER A 192 6.90 4.37 -7.75
C SER A 192 6.82 3.04 -6.99
N HIS A 193 7.64 2.06 -7.39
CA HIS A 193 7.78 0.80 -6.66
C HIS A 193 8.20 1.02 -5.20
N LYS A 194 9.09 1.97 -4.95
CA LYS A 194 9.53 2.33 -3.59
C LYS A 194 8.39 2.94 -2.76
N ASP A 195 7.57 3.80 -3.37
CA ASP A 195 6.39 4.37 -2.70
C ASP A 195 5.39 3.26 -2.35
N THR A 196 5.13 2.33 -3.27
CA THR A 196 4.27 1.17 -3.04
C THR A 196 4.78 0.31 -1.88
N LEU A 197 6.08 -0.01 -1.89
CA LEU A 197 6.71 -0.80 -0.82
C LEU A 197 6.61 -0.08 0.53
N GLY A 198 6.94 1.21 0.58
CA GLY A 198 6.81 2.02 1.80
C GLY A 198 5.37 2.04 2.32
N ASN A 199 4.39 2.19 1.42
CA ASN A 199 2.98 2.14 1.82
C ASN A 199 2.61 0.78 2.45
N MET A 200 3.04 -0.33 1.86
CA MET A 200 2.80 -1.68 2.40
C MET A 200 3.47 -1.90 3.76
N LEU A 201 4.72 -1.44 3.93
CA LEU A 201 5.44 -1.55 5.20
C LEU A 201 4.73 -0.79 6.35
N TRP A 202 4.20 0.40 6.06
CA TRP A 202 3.47 1.17 7.06
C TRP A 202 2.06 0.64 7.32
N LEU A 203 1.39 0.02 6.34
CA LEU A 203 0.17 -0.74 6.56
C LEU A 203 0.43 -1.95 7.46
N GLU A 204 1.51 -2.68 7.24
CA GLU A 204 1.90 -3.80 8.09
C GLU A 204 2.13 -3.38 9.54
N LYS A 205 2.84 -2.28 9.74
CA LYS A 205 2.99 -1.68 11.07
C LYS A 205 1.64 -1.34 11.69
N TRP A 206 0.76 -0.67 10.92
CA TRP A 206 -0.54 -0.24 11.42
C TRP A 206 -1.41 -1.42 11.87
N TYR A 207 -1.62 -2.42 11.01
CA TYR A 207 -2.46 -3.56 11.40
C TYR A 207 -1.80 -4.43 12.49
N SER A 208 -0.48 -4.55 12.50
CA SER A 208 0.23 -5.30 13.55
C SER A 208 0.10 -4.65 14.92
N GLU A 209 0.26 -3.32 15.01
CA GLU A 209 0.07 -2.57 16.26
C GLU A 209 -1.41 -2.53 16.68
N ASN A 210 -2.35 -2.61 15.72
CA ASN A 210 -3.78 -2.80 16.00
C ASN A 210 -4.10 -4.22 16.55
N GLY A 211 -3.14 -5.15 16.52
CA GLY A 211 -3.27 -6.52 17.02
C GLY A 211 -3.78 -7.52 16.01
N VAL A 212 -3.92 -7.17 14.73
CA VAL A 212 -4.31 -8.10 13.66
C VAL A 212 -3.16 -9.07 13.38
N LYS A 213 -3.48 -10.36 13.29
CA LYS A 213 -2.51 -11.43 12.99
C LYS A 213 -3.00 -12.26 11.82
N TYR A 214 -2.64 -11.84 10.62
CA TYR A 214 -3.00 -12.60 9.43
C TYR A 214 -2.26 -13.94 9.37
N PRO A 215 -2.95 -15.04 9.04
CA PRO A 215 -2.31 -16.36 8.91
C PRO A 215 -1.16 -16.38 7.90
N GLN A 216 -1.22 -15.54 6.88
CA GLN A 216 -0.21 -15.40 5.84
C GLN A 216 1.14 -14.87 6.38
N ASN A 217 1.10 -14.13 7.50
CA ASN A 217 2.30 -13.59 8.16
C ASN A 217 2.90 -14.55 9.19
N ILE A 218 2.23 -15.69 9.46
CA ILE A 218 2.71 -16.71 10.39
C ILE A 218 3.44 -17.75 9.57
N VAL A 219 4.77 -17.78 9.66
CA VAL A 219 5.64 -18.66 8.85
C VAL A 219 5.23 -20.14 8.95
N GLU A 220 4.90 -20.60 10.17
CA GLU A 220 4.48 -21.99 10.43
C GLU A 220 3.11 -22.33 9.83
N LYS A 221 2.31 -21.34 9.51
CA LYS A 221 0.97 -21.49 8.91
C LYS A 221 0.91 -21.04 7.46
N SER A 222 2.03 -20.55 6.94
CA SER A 222 2.09 -20.22 5.51
C SER A 222 1.79 -21.47 4.72
N PRO A 223 0.83 -21.43 3.78
CA PRO A 223 0.58 -22.60 2.95
C PRO A 223 1.88 -22.96 2.25
N ILE A 224 2.34 -24.18 2.44
CA ILE A 224 3.34 -24.76 1.53
C ILE A 224 2.74 -24.52 0.15
N PHE A 225 3.48 -23.89 -0.73
CA PHE A 225 3.04 -23.64 -2.09
C PHE A 225 2.75 -24.99 -2.77
N SER A 226 1.55 -25.50 -2.56
CA SER A 226 1.06 -26.64 -3.34
C SER A 226 0.67 -26.05 -4.69
N SER A 227 1.54 -26.19 -5.68
CA SER A 227 1.22 -25.76 -7.01
C SER A 227 0.02 -26.53 -7.52
N GLN A 228 -1.15 -25.90 -7.52
CA GLN A 228 -2.26 -26.29 -8.40
C GLN A 228 -1.95 -25.91 -9.87
N TYR A 229 -0.78 -25.28 -10.10
CA TYR A 229 -0.25 -25.04 -11.42
C TYR A 229 0.49 -26.29 -11.89
N GLU A 230 -0.13 -27.00 -12.84
CA GLU A 230 0.66 -27.88 -13.71
C GLU A 230 1.68 -27.00 -14.43
N PRO A 231 2.99 -27.19 -14.20
CA PRO A 231 4.00 -26.39 -14.87
C PRO A 231 3.88 -26.56 -16.38
N VAL A 232 3.86 -25.46 -17.10
CA VAL A 232 3.80 -25.42 -18.58
C VAL A 232 4.96 -26.20 -19.21
N ALA A 233 6.10 -26.31 -18.48
CA ALA A 233 7.21 -27.19 -18.82
C ALA A 233 8.01 -27.51 -17.55
N LYS A 234 8.36 -28.78 -17.36
CA LYS A 234 9.30 -29.17 -16.30
C LYS A 234 10.71 -28.74 -16.68
N LEU A 235 11.51 -28.31 -15.68
CA LEU A 235 12.90 -27.96 -15.87
C LEU A 235 13.70 -29.16 -16.44
N VAL A 236 14.45 -28.89 -17.50
CA VAL A 236 15.29 -29.91 -18.14
C VAL A 236 16.44 -30.29 -17.21
N LYS A 237 16.70 -31.56 -17.06
CA LYS A 237 17.82 -32.12 -16.28
C LYS A 237 18.92 -32.66 -17.18
N SER A 238 20.15 -32.49 -16.74
CA SER A 238 21.35 -33.02 -17.41
C SER A 238 22.19 -33.83 -16.44
N GLU A 239 23.03 -34.71 -16.98
CA GLU A 239 24.04 -35.40 -16.20
C GLU A 239 25.12 -34.41 -15.73
N ILE A 240 25.61 -34.63 -14.52
CA ILE A 240 26.73 -33.88 -13.94
C ILE A 240 27.82 -34.86 -13.64
N GLU A 241 29.02 -34.60 -14.16
CA GLU A 241 30.19 -35.46 -13.99
C GLU A 241 30.47 -35.68 -12.49
N GLY A 242 30.61 -36.94 -12.09
CA GLY A 242 30.86 -37.34 -10.71
C GLY A 242 29.62 -37.40 -9.81
N ILE A 243 28.42 -37.10 -10.32
CA ILE A 243 27.16 -37.17 -9.55
C ILE A 243 26.21 -38.18 -10.19
N SER A 244 25.69 -39.11 -9.39
CA SER A 244 24.80 -40.18 -9.86
C SER A 244 23.39 -39.66 -10.21
N LYS A 245 22.96 -38.47 -9.70
CA LYS A 245 21.67 -37.87 -9.99
C LYS A 245 21.77 -36.80 -11.06
N LYS A 246 20.79 -36.76 -11.96
CA LYS A 246 20.67 -35.68 -12.94
C LYS A 246 20.29 -34.37 -12.23
N GLY A 247 21.02 -33.32 -12.55
CA GLY A 247 20.76 -31.96 -12.04
C GLY A 247 19.92 -31.12 -12.98
N SER A 248 19.12 -30.22 -12.44
CA SER A 248 18.40 -29.21 -13.23
C SER A 248 19.42 -28.30 -13.94
N ARG A 249 19.15 -27.96 -15.21
CA ARG A 249 20.00 -27.02 -15.97
C ARG A 249 19.93 -25.59 -15.47
N LEU A 250 18.84 -25.25 -14.74
CA LEU A 250 18.77 -24.04 -13.95
C LEU A 250 19.20 -24.35 -12.52
N VAL A 251 19.97 -23.44 -11.95
CA VAL A 251 20.45 -23.47 -10.57
C VAL A 251 19.78 -22.29 -9.85
N PHE A 252 19.23 -22.54 -8.68
CA PHE A 252 18.60 -21.51 -7.88
C PHE A 252 19.63 -20.85 -6.96
N GLY A 253 19.90 -19.55 -7.14
CA GLY A 253 20.76 -18.78 -6.24
C GLY A 253 20.03 -18.42 -4.94
N CYS A 254 20.67 -18.63 -3.80
CA CYS A 254 20.07 -18.50 -2.47
C CYS A 254 20.53 -17.26 -1.71
N ASP A 255 21.10 -16.24 -2.36
CA ASP A 255 21.65 -15.05 -1.71
C ASP A 255 20.61 -13.96 -1.38
N ASN A 256 19.47 -13.96 -2.07
CA ASN A 256 18.47 -12.90 -1.97
C ASN A 256 17.30 -13.20 -1.02
N GLN A 257 17.29 -14.37 -0.39
CA GLN A 257 16.23 -14.76 0.54
C GLN A 257 16.49 -14.17 1.91
N THR A 258 15.73 -13.15 2.27
CA THR A 258 15.86 -12.41 3.53
C THR A 258 14.96 -12.92 4.65
N SER A 259 14.00 -13.80 4.33
CA SER A 259 13.09 -14.41 5.30
C SER A 259 12.80 -15.87 4.95
N GLN A 260 12.47 -16.68 5.96
CA GLN A 260 12.08 -18.07 5.76
C GLN A 260 10.85 -18.22 4.86
N LEU A 261 9.87 -17.32 4.98
CA LEU A 261 8.66 -17.34 4.14
C LEU A 261 9.00 -17.12 2.67
N HIS A 262 9.84 -16.14 2.35
CA HIS A 262 10.31 -15.89 0.99
C HIS A 262 11.09 -17.09 0.46
N ALA A 263 12.05 -17.60 1.25
CA ALA A 263 12.84 -18.76 0.89
C ALA A 263 11.98 -19.99 0.59
N SER A 264 11.06 -20.34 1.50
CA SER A 264 10.17 -21.51 1.34
C SER A 264 9.34 -21.40 0.07
N THR A 265 8.71 -20.24 -0.17
CA THR A 265 7.88 -20.02 -1.37
C THR A 265 8.69 -20.21 -2.65
N MET A 266 9.88 -19.64 -2.71
CA MET A 266 10.75 -19.70 -3.89
C MET A 266 11.35 -21.10 -4.10
N PHE A 267 11.80 -21.74 -3.02
CA PHE A 267 12.43 -23.07 -3.09
C PHE A 267 11.41 -24.14 -3.44
N ASP A 268 10.23 -24.12 -2.81
CA ASP A 268 9.16 -25.06 -3.11
C ASP A 268 8.67 -24.92 -4.54
N ASN A 269 8.51 -23.69 -5.03
CA ASN A 269 8.17 -23.44 -6.43
C ASN A 269 9.22 -24.03 -7.38
N PHE A 270 10.49 -23.72 -7.15
CA PHE A 270 11.59 -24.23 -7.98
C PHE A 270 11.65 -25.76 -7.97
N PHE A 271 11.56 -26.38 -6.78
CA PHE A 271 11.60 -27.82 -6.62
C PHE A 271 10.39 -28.52 -7.28
N ASN A 272 9.18 -27.99 -7.08
CA ASN A 272 7.96 -28.53 -7.69
C ASN A 272 7.96 -28.45 -9.21
N ASN A 273 8.69 -27.49 -9.79
CA ASN A 273 8.91 -27.38 -11.22
C ASN A 273 10.08 -28.23 -11.74
N GLY A 274 10.64 -29.10 -10.88
CA GLY A 274 11.68 -30.05 -11.26
C GLY A 274 13.12 -29.58 -11.02
N GLY A 275 13.30 -28.41 -10.40
CA GLY A 275 14.62 -27.92 -9.95
C GLY A 275 15.14 -28.78 -8.79
N ASN A 276 16.43 -29.00 -8.75
CA ASN A 276 17.07 -29.76 -7.66
C ASN A 276 18.53 -29.35 -7.39
N ILE A 277 18.95 -28.21 -7.91
CA ILE A 277 20.26 -27.62 -7.64
C ILE A 277 20.07 -26.23 -7.08
N PHE A 278 20.64 -26.01 -5.89
CA PHE A 278 20.62 -24.73 -5.18
C PHE A 278 22.07 -24.29 -4.98
N ASP A 279 22.36 -23.03 -5.33
CA ASP A 279 23.63 -22.39 -5.09
C ASP A 279 23.58 -21.60 -3.78
N THR A 280 24.45 -21.93 -2.84
CA THR A 280 24.50 -21.29 -1.52
C THR A 280 25.93 -21.05 -1.07
N ALA A 281 26.13 -20.00 -0.26
CA ALA A 281 27.40 -19.69 0.34
C ALA A 281 27.26 -19.33 1.83
N TYR A 282 28.33 -19.52 2.58
CA TYR A 282 28.36 -19.23 4.03
C TYR A 282 28.00 -17.76 4.35
N ILE A 283 28.28 -16.83 3.44
CA ILE A 283 28.03 -15.39 3.62
C ILE A 283 26.59 -14.98 3.30
N TYR A 284 25.75 -15.89 2.78
CA TYR A 284 24.37 -15.56 2.46
C TYR A 284 23.52 -15.38 3.72
N ASN A 285 22.60 -14.43 3.71
CA ASN A 285 21.80 -14.04 4.87
C ASN A 285 20.93 -15.16 5.45
N LEU A 286 20.53 -16.11 4.60
CA LEU A 286 19.80 -17.31 5.02
C LEU A 286 20.76 -18.50 5.02
N SER A 287 21.19 -18.91 6.20
CA SER A 287 22.05 -20.09 6.35
C SER A 287 21.23 -21.36 6.18
N LEU A 288 21.27 -21.95 4.99
CA LEU A 288 20.56 -23.18 4.66
C LEU A 288 21.03 -24.39 5.47
N ILE A 289 22.23 -24.34 6.06
CA ILE A 289 22.72 -25.41 6.94
C ILE A 289 22.05 -25.41 8.32
N HIS A 290 21.33 -24.34 8.67
CA HIS A 290 20.57 -24.24 9.93
C HIS A 290 19.07 -24.47 9.72
N ILE A 291 18.63 -24.69 8.50
CA ILE A 291 17.28 -25.07 8.12
C ILE A 291 17.16 -26.59 8.03
#